data_c84bb533edd7fba879c7a6a915b89814
#
_entry.id   c84bb533edd7fba879c7a6a915b89814
#
_cell.length_a   1.000
_cell.length_b   1.000
_cell.length_c   1.000
_cell.angle_alpha   90.00
_cell.angle_beta   90.00
_cell.angle_gamma   90.00
#
_symmetry.space_group_name_H-M   'P 1'
#
loop_
_entity.id
_entity.type
_entity.pdbx_description
1 polymer ?
#
loop_
_entity_poly.entity_id
_entity_poly.type
_entity_poly.pdbx_seq_one_letter_code
_entity_poly.pdbx_strand_id
1 'polypeptide(L)'
;MPDDVVIRTEKLSRTFSHGGSQQHVLRNLDLEVERGSFTVIMGPSGAGKSTLLYALSGLDRPSLGRVVVDGVDISRLGEDALARFRRDHCGFVFQQVHLLDQLSVIDNLMAVGLLVERSRARVRERCDRLLDLVGLPEADRGKYPAMLSGGEAQRVGIARALVGRPAAVFADEPTGQLNSRYSGMILDLLGRVHAEGQTIVMVTHDLRSALRGSRILYLRDGRIRGELDLGERRGPGGGRVGGGGDDPDGAVDPDGADAPAAPDDAARTTALTAFLAEMGW
;
A
#
# COMPACT_ATOMS: atom_id res chain seq x y z
N MET A 1 22.54 -8.90 4.71
CA MET A 1 21.17 -9.05 5.18
C MET A 1 20.62 -10.31 4.54
N PRO A 2 19.73 -11.09 5.16
CA PRO A 2 18.96 -12.07 4.40
C PRO A 2 18.30 -11.33 3.24
N ASP A 3 18.39 -11.86 2.04
CA ASP A 3 17.86 -11.21 0.80
C ASP A 3 16.34 -11.00 0.83
N ASP A 4 15.65 -11.57 1.83
CA ASP A 4 14.19 -11.56 1.95
C ASP A 4 13.61 -10.36 2.72
N VAL A 5 14.41 -9.58 3.47
CA VAL A 5 13.91 -8.43 4.26
C VAL A 5 14.07 -7.13 3.47
N VAL A 6 12.96 -6.49 3.13
CA VAL A 6 12.95 -5.21 2.41
C VAL A 6 12.94 -4.00 3.33
N ILE A 7 12.33 -4.09 4.52
CA ILE A 7 12.32 -3.01 5.52
C ILE A 7 12.73 -3.58 6.87
N ARG A 8 13.65 -2.88 7.55
CA ARG A 8 14.06 -3.20 8.93
C ARG A 8 14.14 -1.93 9.75
N THR A 9 13.63 -1.98 10.99
CA THR A 9 13.80 -0.90 11.96
C THR A 9 14.54 -1.40 13.21
N GLU A 10 15.33 -0.52 13.80
CA GLU A 10 16.04 -0.77 15.05
C GLU A 10 15.74 0.38 16.00
N LYS A 11 15.01 0.09 17.09
CA LYS A 11 14.60 1.04 18.14
C LYS A 11 13.99 2.33 17.58
N LEU A 12 13.21 2.19 16.49
CA LEU A 12 12.55 3.31 15.83
C LEU A 12 11.65 4.04 16.82
N SER A 13 11.90 5.33 17.00
CA SER A 13 11.10 6.20 17.86
C SER A 13 10.80 7.52 17.15
N ARG A 14 9.59 8.04 17.38
CA ARG A 14 9.17 9.34 16.86
C ARG A 14 8.51 10.17 17.97
N THR A 15 9.05 11.35 18.18
CA THR A 15 8.57 12.33 19.16
C THR A 15 8.27 13.63 18.46
N PHE A 16 7.09 14.18 18.68
CA PHE A 16 6.74 15.53 18.26
C PHE A 16 6.84 16.48 19.45
N SER A 17 7.35 17.67 19.21
CA SER A 17 7.43 18.75 20.21
C SER A 17 6.48 19.86 19.81
N HIS A 18 5.53 20.19 20.67
CA HIS A 18 4.60 21.30 20.44
C HIS A 18 4.40 22.08 21.75
N GLY A 19 4.63 23.39 21.70
CA GLY A 19 4.39 24.28 22.86
C GLY A 19 5.12 23.88 24.14
N GLY A 20 6.32 23.27 24.05
CA GLY A 20 7.11 22.81 25.20
C GLY A 20 6.73 21.44 25.75
N SER A 21 5.67 20.81 25.26
CA SER A 21 5.33 19.42 25.56
C SER A 21 5.91 18.47 24.51
N GLN A 22 6.33 17.26 24.97
CA GLN A 22 6.79 16.21 24.08
C GLN A 22 5.76 15.08 24.02
N GLN A 23 5.36 14.71 22.80
CA GLN A 23 4.49 13.57 22.55
C GLN A 23 5.27 12.47 21.85
N HIS A 24 5.52 11.36 22.58
CA HIS A 24 6.15 10.18 22.03
C HIS A 24 5.12 9.33 21.28
N VAL A 25 5.09 9.45 19.96
CA VAL A 25 4.12 8.75 19.12
C VAL A 25 4.57 7.34 18.78
N LEU A 26 5.87 7.11 18.52
CA LEU A 26 6.46 5.78 18.32
C LEU A 26 7.55 5.56 19.36
N ARG A 27 7.67 4.33 19.88
CA ARG A 27 8.54 4.01 21.02
C ARG A 27 9.30 2.71 20.82
N ASN A 28 10.58 2.79 20.46
CA ASN A 28 11.52 1.65 20.35
C ASN A 28 10.93 0.49 19.53
N LEU A 29 10.50 0.76 18.29
CA LEU A 29 9.95 -0.25 17.42
C LEU A 29 11.06 -0.98 16.67
N ASP A 30 11.11 -2.30 16.84
CA ASP A 30 11.88 -3.22 16.04
C ASP A 30 10.89 -3.97 15.14
N LEU A 31 11.06 -3.86 13.82
CA LEU A 31 10.15 -4.38 12.82
C LEU A 31 10.93 -4.85 11.60
N GLU A 32 10.54 -5.96 11.04
CA GLU A 32 10.98 -6.42 9.73
C GLU A 32 9.77 -6.59 8.80
N VAL A 33 9.92 -6.22 7.53
CA VAL A 33 8.95 -6.49 6.46
C VAL A 33 9.67 -7.29 5.39
N GLU A 34 9.14 -8.45 5.07
CA GLU A 34 9.69 -9.34 4.06
C GLU A 34 9.36 -8.84 2.65
N ARG A 35 10.26 -9.09 1.71
CA ARG A 35 10.04 -8.78 0.30
C ARG A 35 8.90 -9.62 -0.24
N GLY A 36 8.01 -9.00 -1.01
CA GLY A 36 6.83 -9.66 -1.56
C GLY A 36 5.72 -9.92 -0.52
N SER A 37 5.86 -9.49 0.76
CA SER A 37 4.78 -9.64 1.74
C SER A 37 3.73 -8.54 1.62
N PHE A 38 2.51 -8.82 2.11
CA PHE A 38 1.46 -7.82 2.33
C PHE A 38 1.25 -7.62 3.83
N THR A 39 1.99 -6.67 4.40
CA THR A 39 1.92 -6.33 5.83
C THR A 39 0.87 -5.25 6.08
N VAL A 40 -0.05 -5.50 7.02
CA VAL A 40 -1.07 -4.53 7.44
C VAL A 40 -0.81 -4.07 8.87
N ILE A 41 -0.82 -2.76 9.09
CA ILE A 41 -0.70 -2.12 10.39
C ILE A 41 -2.07 -1.70 10.85
N MET A 42 -2.60 -2.34 11.89
CA MET A 42 -3.87 -2.02 12.55
C MET A 42 -3.64 -1.36 13.90
N GLY A 43 -4.70 -0.78 14.46
CA GLY A 43 -4.68 -0.18 15.79
C GLY A 43 -5.67 0.97 15.91
N PRO A 44 -5.98 1.44 17.14
CA PRO A 44 -6.94 2.51 17.37
C PRO A 44 -6.52 3.84 16.72
N SER A 45 -7.46 4.78 16.62
CA SER A 45 -7.14 6.15 16.19
C SER A 45 -6.10 6.76 17.11
N GLY A 46 -5.11 7.46 16.55
CA GLY A 46 -4.04 8.07 17.33
C GLY A 46 -2.92 7.11 17.79
N ALA A 47 -2.97 5.82 17.47
CA ALA A 47 -1.92 4.85 17.84
C ALA A 47 -0.55 5.11 17.19
N GLY A 48 -0.47 5.96 16.15
CA GLY A 48 0.76 6.27 15.42
C GLY A 48 0.93 5.50 14.10
N LYS A 49 -0.14 4.89 13.56
CA LYS A 49 -0.09 4.05 12.34
C LYS A 49 0.48 4.79 11.13
N SER A 50 -0.10 5.92 10.75
CA SER A 50 0.40 6.73 9.61
C SER A 50 1.78 7.29 9.91
N THR A 51 2.08 7.64 11.18
CA THR A 51 3.43 8.06 11.58
C THR A 51 4.45 6.95 11.36
N LEU A 52 4.09 5.69 11.69
CA LEU A 52 4.94 4.53 11.42
C LEU A 52 5.13 4.35 9.91
N LEU A 53 4.04 4.35 9.13
CA LEU A 53 4.11 4.24 7.67
C LEU A 53 5.03 5.30 7.04
N TYR A 54 4.91 6.55 7.51
CA TYR A 54 5.72 7.66 7.01
C TYR A 54 7.18 7.57 7.42
N ALA A 55 7.47 7.04 8.62
CA ALA A 55 8.84 6.78 9.04
C ALA A 55 9.49 5.64 8.23
N LEU A 56 8.74 4.56 7.93
CA LEU A 56 9.20 3.44 7.11
C LEU A 56 9.46 3.84 5.66
N SER A 57 8.70 4.79 5.12
CA SER A 57 8.81 5.25 3.73
C SER A 57 9.74 6.45 3.53
N GLY A 58 10.28 7.02 4.61
CA GLY A 58 11.07 8.22 4.57
C GLY A 58 10.28 9.50 4.23
N LEU A 59 8.95 9.51 4.37
CA LEU A 59 8.15 10.73 4.34
C LEU A 59 8.32 11.56 5.61
N ASP A 60 8.55 10.88 6.74
CA ASP A 60 8.92 11.51 7.99
C ASP A 60 10.19 10.87 8.55
N ARG A 61 10.93 11.58 9.38
CA ARG A 61 12.20 11.11 9.95
C ARG A 61 11.98 10.56 11.36
N PRO A 62 12.63 9.44 11.71
CA PRO A 62 12.65 9.02 13.10
C PRO A 62 13.36 10.07 13.96
N SER A 63 12.91 10.23 15.21
CA SER A 63 13.62 11.04 16.22
C SER A 63 14.82 10.29 16.79
N LEU A 64 14.69 8.96 16.92
CA LEU A 64 15.72 8.04 17.36
C LEU A 64 15.57 6.69 16.65
N GLY A 65 16.65 5.92 16.66
CA GLY A 65 16.67 4.60 16.04
C GLY A 65 17.08 4.65 14.58
N ARG A 66 16.85 3.54 13.88
CA ARG A 66 17.30 3.32 12.51
C ARG A 66 16.19 2.73 11.65
N VAL A 67 16.14 3.12 10.39
CA VAL A 67 15.26 2.54 9.35
C VAL A 67 16.11 2.21 8.15
N VAL A 68 16.10 0.95 7.75
CA VAL A 68 16.79 0.44 6.55
C VAL A 68 15.73 -0.06 5.60
N VAL A 69 15.72 0.44 4.38
CA VAL A 69 14.78 0.04 3.32
C VAL A 69 15.56 -0.32 2.08
N ASP A 70 15.31 -1.50 1.53
CA ASP A 70 15.99 -2.03 0.33
C ASP A 70 17.52 -1.90 0.44
N GLY A 71 18.06 -2.23 1.63
CA GLY A 71 19.50 -2.15 1.94
C GLY A 71 20.04 -0.74 2.25
N VAL A 72 19.22 0.31 2.11
CA VAL A 72 19.64 1.71 2.35
C VAL A 72 19.20 2.19 3.72
N ASP A 73 20.14 2.68 4.56
CA ASP A 73 19.81 3.36 5.81
C ASP A 73 19.29 4.77 5.52
N ILE A 74 17.98 4.95 5.65
CA ILE A 74 17.31 6.23 5.34
C ILE A 74 17.30 7.19 6.53
N SER A 75 17.64 6.74 7.74
CA SER A 75 17.54 7.53 8.98
C SER A 75 18.44 8.76 8.97
N ARG A 76 19.57 8.67 8.26
CA ARG A 76 20.64 9.69 8.23
C ARG A 76 20.75 10.44 6.92
N LEU A 77 19.91 10.13 5.93
CA LEU A 77 19.95 10.79 4.64
C LEU A 77 19.55 12.27 4.76
N GLY A 78 20.26 13.15 4.05
CA GLY A 78 19.83 14.55 3.85
C GLY A 78 18.56 14.61 2.99
N GLU A 79 17.84 15.76 2.98
CA GLU A 79 16.56 15.92 2.29
C GLU A 79 16.61 15.51 0.81
N ASP A 80 17.64 15.97 0.07
CA ASP A 80 17.79 15.64 -1.36
C ASP A 80 18.06 14.15 -1.59
N ALA A 81 18.85 13.52 -0.71
CA ALA A 81 19.14 12.09 -0.80
C ALA A 81 17.88 11.26 -0.45
N LEU A 82 17.12 11.71 0.55
CA LEU A 82 15.87 11.08 0.95
C LEU A 82 14.79 11.25 -0.14
N ALA A 83 14.73 12.40 -0.82
CA ALA A 83 13.82 12.60 -1.95
C ALA A 83 14.16 11.67 -3.13
N ARG A 84 15.46 11.51 -3.46
CA ARG A 84 15.91 10.54 -4.47
C ARG A 84 15.60 9.11 -4.05
N PHE A 85 15.84 8.76 -2.80
CA PHE A 85 15.50 7.45 -2.26
C PHE A 85 14.00 7.15 -2.43
N ARG A 86 13.10 8.06 -2.01
CA ARG A 86 11.64 7.89 -2.18
C ARG A 86 11.25 7.70 -3.63
N ARG A 87 11.82 8.50 -4.54
CA ARG A 87 11.59 8.38 -5.98
C ARG A 87 11.90 6.98 -6.51
N ASP A 88 13.02 6.40 -6.04
CA ASP A 88 13.59 5.18 -6.62
C ASP A 88 13.05 3.90 -5.95
N HIS A 89 12.62 3.97 -4.67
CA HIS A 89 12.30 2.79 -3.87
C HIS A 89 10.86 2.74 -3.33
N CYS A 90 10.12 3.88 -3.32
CA CYS A 90 8.82 3.95 -2.66
C CYS A 90 7.68 4.28 -3.62
N GLY A 91 6.59 3.52 -3.54
CA GLY A 91 5.30 3.89 -4.11
C GLY A 91 4.33 4.33 -3.02
N PHE A 92 3.49 5.33 -3.29
CA PHE A 92 2.56 5.85 -2.28
C PHE A 92 1.13 5.83 -2.78
N VAL A 93 0.25 5.25 -1.95
CA VAL A 93 -1.21 5.28 -2.12
C VAL A 93 -1.79 5.94 -0.88
N PHE A 94 -2.38 7.13 -1.03
CA PHE A 94 -2.95 7.89 0.07
C PHE A 94 -4.48 7.79 0.10
N GLN A 95 -5.07 8.05 1.25
CA GLN A 95 -6.51 8.19 1.42
C GLN A 95 -7.07 9.30 0.51
N GLN A 96 -6.41 10.46 0.48
CA GLN A 96 -6.63 11.49 -0.54
C GLN A 96 -5.61 11.26 -1.66
N VAL A 97 -6.08 11.08 -2.88
CA VAL A 97 -5.22 10.58 -3.98
C VAL A 97 -4.11 11.54 -4.39
N HIS A 98 -4.32 12.85 -4.18
CA HIS A 98 -3.38 13.92 -4.53
C HIS A 98 -2.87 13.81 -5.99
N LEU A 99 -3.77 13.65 -6.95
CA LEU A 99 -3.45 13.84 -8.35
C LEU A 99 -3.20 15.33 -8.62
N LEU A 100 -2.32 15.62 -9.57
CA LEU A 100 -2.07 16.98 -10.02
C LEU A 100 -3.23 17.42 -10.93
N ASP A 101 -4.06 18.36 -10.48
CA ASP A 101 -5.30 18.77 -11.14
C ASP A 101 -5.08 19.34 -12.55
N GLN A 102 -3.91 19.94 -12.79
CA GLN A 102 -3.54 20.53 -14.08
C GLN A 102 -2.99 19.52 -15.09
N LEU A 103 -2.80 18.28 -14.69
CA LEU A 103 -2.30 17.20 -15.53
C LEU A 103 -3.42 16.20 -15.83
N SER A 104 -3.41 15.67 -17.04
CA SER A 104 -4.27 14.54 -17.38
C SER A 104 -3.90 13.30 -16.56
N VAL A 105 -4.75 12.27 -16.58
CA VAL A 105 -4.47 10.97 -15.94
C VAL A 105 -3.12 10.43 -16.41
N ILE A 106 -2.91 10.34 -17.73
CA ILE A 106 -1.66 9.81 -18.26
C ILE A 106 -0.46 10.68 -17.88
N ASP A 107 -0.62 12.01 -17.86
CA ASP A 107 0.47 12.91 -17.52
C ASP A 107 0.80 12.87 -16.02
N ASN A 108 -0.15 12.58 -15.14
CA ASN A 108 0.10 12.29 -13.72
C ASN A 108 1.04 11.09 -13.53
N LEU A 109 0.89 10.04 -14.34
CA LEU A 109 1.78 8.88 -14.32
C LEU A 109 3.13 9.21 -14.99
N MET A 110 3.07 9.86 -16.18
CA MET A 110 4.27 10.25 -16.93
C MET A 110 5.19 11.14 -16.11
N ALA A 111 4.66 12.07 -15.31
CA ALA A 111 5.45 12.95 -14.46
C ALA A 111 6.32 12.16 -13.46
N VAL A 112 5.79 11.10 -12.87
CA VAL A 112 6.56 10.22 -11.97
C VAL A 112 7.54 9.34 -12.76
N GLY A 113 7.09 8.75 -13.86
CA GLY A 113 7.91 7.84 -14.65
C GLY A 113 9.17 8.51 -15.24
N LEU A 114 9.05 9.76 -15.67
CA LEU A 114 10.18 10.52 -16.23
C LEU A 114 11.24 10.94 -15.19
N LEU A 115 10.92 10.84 -13.90
CA LEU A 115 11.92 11.03 -12.84
C LEU A 115 12.89 9.84 -12.73
N VAL A 116 12.45 8.63 -13.12
CA VAL A 116 13.24 7.38 -12.98
C VAL A 116 13.75 6.83 -14.31
N GLU A 117 13.07 7.11 -15.43
CA GLU A 117 13.43 6.62 -16.77
C GLU A 117 13.44 7.78 -17.79
N ARG A 118 14.54 7.90 -18.52
CA ARG A 118 14.72 8.98 -19.50
C ARG A 118 13.97 8.78 -20.81
N SER A 119 13.64 7.55 -21.15
CA SER A 119 12.93 7.25 -22.41
C SER A 119 11.45 7.50 -22.27
N ARG A 120 10.98 8.62 -22.84
CA ARG A 120 9.54 8.98 -22.84
C ARG A 120 8.65 7.85 -23.42
N ALA A 121 9.13 7.16 -24.45
CA ALA A 121 8.39 6.05 -25.08
C ALA A 121 8.23 4.87 -24.12
N ARG A 122 9.31 4.45 -23.41
CA ARG A 122 9.25 3.38 -22.42
C ARG A 122 8.39 3.74 -21.21
N VAL A 123 8.47 4.99 -20.75
CA VAL A 123 7.60 5.48 -19.68
C VAL A 123 6.15 5.43 -20.12
N ARG A 124 5.83 5.91 -21.33
CA ARG A 124 4.46 5.91 -21.86
C ARG A 124 3.90 4.50 -21.94
N GLU A 125 4.62 3.57 -22.54
CA GLU A 125 4.21 2.16 -22.65
C GLU A 125 3.95 1.54 -21.27
N ARG A 126 4.80 1.86 -20.27
CA ARG A 126 4.60 1.39 -18.90
C ARG A 126 3.34 2.01 -18.27
N CYS A 127 3.12 3.32 -18.45
CA CYS A 127 1.93 3.99 -17.94
C CYS A 127 0.66 3.39 -18.55
N ASP A 128 0.66 3.12 -19.86
CA ASP A 128 -0.48 2.50 -20.54
C ASP A 128 -0.78 1.11 -19.96
N ARG A 129 0.24 0.26 -19.78
CA ARG A 129 0.06 -1.07 -19.14
C ARG A 129 -0.47 -0.97 -17.70
N LEU A 130 -0.01 0.00 -16.91
CA LEU A 130 -0.50 0.19 -15.56
C LEU A 130 -1.93 0.70 -15.52
N LEU A 131 -2.33 1.55 -16.47
CA LEU A 131 -3.71 2.00 -16.59
C LEU A 131 -4.64 0.86 -17.04
N ASP A 132 -4.16 -0.07 -17.90
CA ASP A 132 -4.87 -1.31 -18.20
C ASP A 132 -5.01 -2.20 -16.96
N LEU A 133 -3.94 -2.41 -16.20
CA LEU A 133 -3.95 -3.19 -14.96
C LEU A 133 -5.00 -2.69 -13.96
N VAL A 134 -5.14 -1.37 -13.83
CA VAL A 134 -6.12 -0.77 -12.92
C VAL A 134 -7.52 -0.62 -13.55
N GLY A 135 -7.71 -1.10 -14.77
CA GLY A 135 -9.01 -1.10 -15.47
C GLY A 135 -9.51 0.30 -15.83
N LEU A 136 -8.59 1.20 -16.23
CA LEU A 136 -8.97 2.52 -16.74
C LEU A 136 -9.03 2.50 -18.26
N PRO A 137 -10.21 2.74 -18.90
CA PRO A 137 -10.36 2.75 -20.35
C PRO A 137 -9.40 3.73 -21.03
N GLU A 138 -8.95 3.40 -22.25
CA GLU A 138 -8.06 4.25 -23.03
C GLU A 138 -8.66 5.66 -23.27
N ALA A 139 -9.97 5.73 -23.52
CA ALA A 139 -10.69 6.99 -23.71
C ALA A 139 -10.62 7.92 -22.47
N ASP A 140 -10.36 7.38 -21.29
CA ASP A 140 -10.33 8.13 -20.04
C ASP A 140 -8.91 8.60 -19.64
N ARG A 141 -7.86 8.14 -20.31
CA ARG A 141 -6.47 8.48 -20.00
C ARG A 141 -6.15 9.96 -20.22
N GLY A 142 -6.91 10.63 -21.10
CA GLY A 142 -6.82 12.08 -21.34
C GLY A 142 -7.65 12.94 -20.38
N LYS A 143 -8.50 12.36 -19.53
CA LYS A 143 -9.31 13.09 -18.55
C LYS A 143 -8.44 13.76 -17.48
N TYR A 144 -8.96 14.82 -16.90
CA TYR A 144 -8.37 15.49 -15.74
C TYR A 144 -8.96 14.92 -14.43
N PRO A 145 -8.26 15.03 -13.29
CA PRO A 145 -8.71 14.49 -12.00
C PRO A 145 -10.15 14.86 -11.63
N ALA A 146 -10.57 16.10 -11.89
CA ALA A 146 -11.93 16.58 -11.61
C ALA A 146 -13.03 15.86 -12.41
N MET A 147 -12.67 15.13 -13.46
CA MET A 147 -13.60 14.36 -14.31
C MET A 147 -13.72 12.89 -13.90
N LEU A 148 -12.99 12.48 -12.87
CA LEU A 148 -12.95 11.11 -12.38
C LEU A 148 -13.86 10.94 -11.17
N SER A 149 -14.49 9.76 -11.06
CA SER A 149 -15.05 9.32 -9.78
C SER A 149 -13.95 9.05 -8.75
N GLY A 150 -14.29 9.05 -7.46
CA GLY A 150 -13.31 8.76 -6.40
C GLY A 150 -12.62 7.39 -6.57
N GLY A 151 -13.36 6.37 -7.02
CA GLY A 151 -12.79 5.05 -7.28
C GLY A 151 -11.84 5.03 -8.48
N GLU A 152 -12.15 5.76 -9.56
CA GLU A 152 -11.24 5.93 -10.70
C GLU A 152 -9.97 6.68 -10.30
N ALA A 153 -10.11 7.79 -9.57
CA ALA A 153 -8.99 8.54 -9.06
C ALA A 153 -8.07 7.67 -8.19
N GLN A 154 -8.65 6.83 -7.31
CA GLN A 154 -7.87 5.91 -6.47
C GLN A 154 -7.13 4.86 -7.30
N ARG A 155 -7.77 4.27 -8.34
CA ARG A 155 -7.09 3.34 -9.24
C ARG A 155 -5.91 4.01 -9.98
N VAL A 156 -6.10 5.25 -10.45
CA VAL A 156 -5.02 6.07 -11.04
C VAL A 156 -3.90 6.32 -10.02
N GLY A 157 -4.24 6.59 -8.75
CA GLY A 157 -3.27 6.74 -7.66
C GLY A 157 -2.42 5.49 -7.44
N ILE A 158 -3.03 4.29 -7.51
CA ILE A 158 -2.32 3.01 -7.43
C ILE A 158 -1.40 2.83 -8.65
N ALA A 159 -1.90 3.05 -9.86
CA ALA A 159 -1.08 2.99 -11.07
C ALA A 159 0.13 3.92 -10.97
N ARG A 160 -0.08 5.16 -10.51
CA ARG A 160 1.00 6.15 -10.29
C ARG A 160 2.04 5.64 -9.28
N ALA A 161 1.62 5.01 -8.19
CA ALA A 161 2.53 4.44 -7.19
C ALA A 161 3.45 3.36 -7.76
N LEU A 162 3.01 2.62 -8.78
CA LEU A 162 3.73 1.51 -9.39
C LEU A 162 4.65 1.92 -10.55
N VAL A 163 4.54 3.15 -11.06
CA VAL A 163 5.30 3.58 -12.26
C VAL A 163 6.81 3.44 -12.06
N GLY A 164 7.32 3.82 -10.88
CA GLY A 164 8.74 3.79 -10.53
C GLY A 164 9.31 2.38 -10.29
N ARG A 165 8.51 1.32 -10.30
CA ARG A 165 8.90 -0.03 -9.85
C ARG A 165 9.45 -0.02 -8.43
N PRO A 166 8.66 0.45 -7.46
CA PRO A 166 9.15 0.62 -6.10
C PRO A 166 9.49 -0.71 -5.44
N ALA A 167 10.45 -0.70 -4.51
CA ALA A 167 10.75 -1.85 -3.65
C ALA A 167 9.58 -2.18 -2.71
N ALA A 168 8.82 -1.15 -2.28
CA ALA A 168 7.60 -1.31 -1.49
C ALA A 168 6.56 -0.22 -1.82
N VAL A 169 5.29 -0.60 -1.77
CA VAL A 169 4.13 0.30 -1.84
C VAL A 169 3.62 0.56 -0.43
N PHE A 170 3.52 1.83 -0.06
CA PHE A 170 3.00 2.30 1.21
C PHE A 170 1.58 2.85 1.02
N ALA A 171 0.58 2.22 1.63
CA ALA A 171 -0.82 2.56 1.48
C ALA A 171 -1.41 3.05 2.80
N ASP A 172 -1.78 4.33 2.87
CA ASP A 172 -2.39 4.95 4.05
C ASP A 172 -3.89 5.07 3.84
N GLU A 173 -4.68 4.19 4.50
CA GLU A 173 -6.16 4.14 4.43
C GLU A 173 -6.69 4.18 2.98
N PRO A 174 -6.23 3.30 2.06
CA PRO A 174 -6.47 3.43 0.61
C PRO A 174 -7.95 3.36 0.21
N THR A 175 -8.83 2.96 1.11
CA THR A 175 -10.27 2.80 0.89
C THR A 175 -11.12 3.76 1.73
N GLY A 176 -10.50 4.59 2.59
CA GLY A 176 -11.18 5.36 3.62
C GLY A 176 -12.18 6.43 3.13
N GLN A 177 -12.17 6.78 1.84
CA GLN A 177 -13.11 7.74 1.24
C GLN A 177 -14.05 7.11 0.21
N LEU A 178 -14.04 5.78 0.11
CA LEU A 178 -14.79 5.04 -0.89
C LEU A 178 -15.99 4.32 -0.26
N ASN A 179 -17.08 4.14 -1.04
CA ASN A 179 -18.14 3.25 -0.63
C ASN A 179 -17.69 1.77 -0.69
N SER A 180 -18.47 0.87 -0.09
CA SER A 180 -18.12 -0.55 0.06
C SER A 180 -17.79 -1.25 -1.28
N ARG A 181 -18.52 -0.92 -2.37
CA ARG A 181 -18.28 -1.49 -3.69
C ARG A 181 -16.90 -1.09 -4.24
N TYR A 182 -16.60 0.20 -4.24
CA TYR A 182 -15.29 0.68 -4.73
C TYR A 182 -14.15 0.26 -3.82
N SER A 183 -14.37 0.18 -2.50
CA SER A 183 -13.38 -0.36 -1.55
C SER A 183 -12.98 -1.78 -1.92
N GLY A 184 -13.95 -2.67 -2.22
CA GLY A 184 -13.67 -4.02 -2.67
C GLY A 184 -12.79 -4.06 -3.92
N MET A 185 -13.12 -3.27 -4.94
CA MET A 185 -12.33 -3.18 -6.18
C MET A 185 -10.87 -2.72 -5.94
N ILE A 186 -10.66 -1.74 -5.06
CA ILE A 186 -9.32 -1.26 -4.71
C ILE A 186 -8.52 -2.33 -3.97
N LEU A 187 -9.16 -3.03 -3.04
CA LEU A 187 -8.51 -4.11 -2.28
C LEU A 187 -8.16 -5.30 -3.19
N ASP A 188 -9.04 -5.65 -4.13
CA ASP A 188 -8.77 -6.70 -5.12
C ASP A 188 -7.60 -6.31 -6.04
N LEU A 189 -7.54 -5.03 -6.42
CA LEU A 189 -6.42 -4.52 -7.21
C LEU A 189 -5.10 -4.61 -6.45
N LEU A 190 -5.06 -4.17 -5.18
CA LEU A 190 -3.86 -4.31 -4.34
C LEU A 190 -3.46 -5.78 -4.16
N GLY A 191 -4.45 -6.68 -4.00
CA GLY A 191 -4.20 -8.13 -3.96
C GLY A 191 -3.58 -8.68 -5.24
N ARG A 192 -4.02 -8.22 -6.43
CA ARG A 192 -3.40 -8.60 -7.71
C ARG A 192 -1.96 -8.10 -7.82
N VAL A 193 -1.74 -6.84 -7.47
CA VAL A 193 -0.40 -6.23 -7.46
C VAL A 193 0.55 -6.98 -6.51
N HIS A 194 0.06 -7.38 -5.34
CA HIS A 194 0.80 -8.23 -4.40
C HIS A 194 1.11 -9.61 -4.99
N ALA A 195 0.15 -10.27 -5.61
CA ALA A 195 0.34 -11.57 -6.25
C ALA A 195 1.40 -11.55 -7.38
N GLU A 196 1.66 -10.39 -7.99
CA GLU A 196 2.76 -10.16 -8.92
C GLU A 196 4.13 -9.94 -8.22
N GLY A 197 4.19 -10.11 -6.89
CA GLY A 197 5.41 -10.02 -6.09
C GLY A 197 5.70 -8.64 -5.49
N GLN A 198 4.77 -7.68 -5.59
CA GLN A 198 4.97 -6.36 -5.00
C GLN A 198 4.82 -6.40 -3.48
N THR A 199 5.82 -5.92 -2.75
CA THR A 199 5.70 -5.69 -1.31
C THR A 199 4.73 -4.55 -1.03
N ILE A 200 3.79 -4.77 -0.11
CA ILE A 200 2.80 -3.76 0.31
C ILE A 200 2.83 -3.61 1.82
N VAL A 201 2.91 -2.37 2.29
CA VAL A 201 2.69 -2.00 3.69
C VAL A 201 1.46 -1.09 3.74
N MET A 202 0.39 -1.56 4.35
CA MET A 202 -0.89 -0.84 4.41
C MET A 202 -1.27 -0.50 5.84
N VAL A 203 -1.74 0.71 6.05
CA VAL A 203 -2.41 1.12 7.29
C VAL A 203 -3.91 1.12 7.07
N THR A 204 -4.64 0.52 7.98
CA THR A 204 -6.11 0.58 7.99
C THR A 204 -6.67 0.35 9.40
N HIS A 205 -7.90 0.80 9.63
CA HIS A 205 -8.73 0.44 10.78
C HIS A 205 -9.90 -0.47 10.36
N ASP A 206 -10.05 -0.77 9.07
CA ASP A 206 -11.12 -1.61 8.55
C ASP A 206 -10.71 -3.08 8.47
N LEU A 207 -11.57 -3.97 9.04
CA LEU A 207 -11.32 -5.41 9.08
C LEU A 207 -11.27 -6.05 7.68
N ARG A 208 -12.15 -5.62 6.77
CA ARG A 208 -12.19 -6.16 5.40
C ARG A 208 -10.90 -5.85 4.65
N SER A 209 -10.39 -4.64 4.84
CA SER A 209 -9.09 -4.23 4.28
C SER A 209 -7.95 -5.05 4.88
N ALA A 210 -7.96 -5.27 6.18
CA ALA A 210 -6.92 -6.02 6.88
C ALA A 210 -6.83 -7.48 6.43
N LEU A 211 -7.96 -8.10 6.10
CA LEU A 211 -8.01 -9.49 5.58
C LEU A 211 -7.28 -9.67 4.24
N ARG A 212 -6.89 -8.61 3.55
CA ARG A 212 -6.07 -8.70 2.34
C ARG A 212 -4.58 -8.94 2.62
N GLY A 213 -4.11 -8.57 3.82
CA GLY A 213 -2.72 -8.78 4.22
C GLY A 213 -2.41 -10.23 4.56
N SER A 214 -1.20 -10.66 4.30
CA SER A 214 -0.66 -11.93 4.80
C SER A 214 -0.24 -11.84 6.26
N ARG A 215 0.15 -10.64 6.72
CA ARG A 215 0.66 -10.38 8.07
C ARG A 215 0.01 -9.13 8.65
N ILE A 216 -0.45 -9.22 9.90
CA ILE A 216 -1.09 -8.12 10.62
C ILE A 216 -0.21 -7.71 11.82
N LEU A 217 0.07 -6.43 11.93
CA LEU A 217 0.75 -5.83 13.08
C LEU A 217 -0.25 -4.94 13.83
N TYR A 218 -0.42 -5.19 15.12
CA TYR A 218 -1.28 -4.38 15.96
C TYR A 218 -0.48 -3.33 16.72
N LEU A 219 -0.65 -2.05 16.33
CA LEU A 219 0.00 -0.91 16.95
C LEU A 219 -0.92 -0.26 17.99
N ARG A 220 -0.43 -0.11 19.23
CA ARG A 220 -1.12 0.60 20.31
C ARG A 220 -0.11 1.34 21.20
N ASP A 221 -0.41 2.58 21.56
CA ASP A 221 0.44 3.44 22.39
C ASP A 221 1.89 3.56 21.87
N GLY A 222 2.03 3.63 20.54
CA GLY A 222 3.31 3.74 19.85
C GLY A 222 4.18 2.49 19.91
N ARG A 223 3.60 1.31 20.21
CA ARG A 223 4.29 0.00 20.26
C ARG A 223 3.54 -1.05 19.49
N ILE A 224 4.24 -1.98 18.87
CA ILE A 224 3.65 -3.20 18.35
C ILE A 224 3.30 -4.08 19.55
N ARG A 225 2.03 -4.38 19.73
CA ARG A 225 1.48 -5.17 20.84
C ARG A 225 1.23 -6.62 20.48
N GLY A 226 1.08 -6.89 19.22
CA GLY A 226 0.86 -8.23 18.70
C GLY A 226 1.09 -8.31 17.21
N GLU A 227 1.26 -9.51 16.77
CA GLU A 227 1.45 -9.87 15.37
C GLU A 227 0.65 -11.13 15.07
N LEU A 228 -0.01 -11.15 13.91
CA LEU A 228 -0.76 -12.31 13.42
C LEU A 228 -0.30 -12.60 11.99
N ASP A 229 0.14 -13.82 11.75
CA ASP A 229 0.36 -14.35 10.41
C ASP A 229 -0.94 -15.00 9.91
N LEU A 230 -1.49 -14.47 8.83
CA LEU A 230 -2.67 -15.00 8.15
C LEU A 230 -2.28 -15.91 6.97
N GLY A 231 -1.00 -16.00 6.64
CA GLY A 231 -0.51 -16.71 5.46
C GLY A 231 -0.92 -16.03 4.15
N GLU A 232 -0.43 -16.57 3.04
CA GLU A 232 -0.81 -16.11 1.70
C GLU A 232 -2.29 -16.37 1.43
N ARG A 233 -2.98 -15.38 0.85
CA ARG A 233 -4.39 -15.51 0.47
C ARG A 233 -4.51 -16.40 -0.76
N ARG A 234 -5.18 -17.54 -0.64
CA ARG A 234 -5.50 -18.41 -1.77
C ARG A 234 -6.63 -17.76 -2.57
N GLY A 235 -6.36 -17.40 -3.82
CA GLY A 235 -7.39 -16.89 -4.73
C GLY A 235 -8.50 -17.93 -4.97
N PRO A 236 -9.68 -17.54 -5.47
CA PRO A 236 -10.72 -18.47 -5.88
C PRO A 236 -10.21 -19.27 -7.10
N GLY A 237 -9.62 -20.43 -6.84
CA GLY A 237 -8.97 -21.30 -7.82
C GLY A 237 -7.55 -21.64 -7.38
N GLY A 238 -7.43 -22.57 -6.41
CA GLY A 238 -6.14 -23.09 -5.96
C GLY A 238 -5.39 -23.81 -7.08
N GLY A 239 -4.54 -23.08 -7.80
CA GLY A 239 -3.63 -23.59 -8.81
C GLY A 239 -2.65 -22.49 -9.19
N ARG A 240 -1.35 -22.79 -9.13
CA ARG A 240 -0.34 -21.98 -9.79
C ARG A 240 -0.78 -21.76 -11.24
N VAL A 241 -1.03 -20.50 -11.64
CA VAL A 241 -1.31 -20.17 -13.03
C VAL A 241 -0.01 -20.25 -13.82
N GLY A 242 0.21 -21.45 -14.39
CA GLY A 242 1.09 -21.61 -15.55
C GLY A 242 0.28 -21.33 -16.81
N GLY A 243 0.81 -20.46 -17.65
CA GLY A 243 0.47 -19.99 -18.96
C GLY A 243 -0.77 -20.47 -19.73
N GLY A 244 -1.43 -19.53 -20.37
CA GLY A 244 -2.06 -19.65 -21.68
C GLY A 244 -3.57 -19.85 -21.70
N GLY A 245 -4.31 -18.88 -22.29
CA GLY A 245 -5.65 -19.07 -22.82
C GLY A 245 -6.53 -17.83 -22.74
N ASP A 246 -6.61 -17.11 -23.84
CA ASP A 246 -7.58 -16.02 -24.08
C ASP A 246 -9.02 -16.53 -23.93
N ASP A 247 -9.82 -15.84 -23.12
CA ASP A 247 -11.28 -15.91 -23.18
C ASP A 247 -11.86 -14.48 -23.14
N PRO A 248 -12.40 -13.95 -24.25
CA PRO A 248 -12.74 -12.53 -24.39
C PRO A 248 -14.16 -12.14 -23.92
N ASP A 249 -14.97 -13.04 -23.35
CA ASP A 249 -16.37 -12.77 -23.01
C ASP A 249 -16.68 -12.96 -21.51
N GLY A 250 -16.09 -12.10 -20.66
CA GLY A 250 -16.49 -11.94 -19.27
C GLY A 250 -17.62 -10.92 -19.11
N ALA A 251 -18.87 -11.33 -19.30
CA ALA A 251 -20.04 -10.50 -19.04
C ALA A 251 -20.03 -10.03 -17.56
N VAL A 252 -20.01 -8.72 -17.34
CA VAL A 252 -20.12 -8.09 -16.03
C VAL A 252 -21.58 -8.14 -15.60
N ASP A 253 -21.87 -8.95 -14.58
CA ASP A 253 -23.20 -9.04 -13.96
C ASP A 253 -23.51 -7.69 -13.25
N PRO A 254 -24.60 -6.97 -13.61
CA PRO A 254 -24.90 -5.65 -13.06
C PRO A 254 -25.52 -5.67 -11.65
N ASP A 255 -25.90 -6.82 -11.14
CA ASP A 255 -26.48 -6.96 -9.81
C ASP A 255 -25.46 -7.53 -8.81
N GLY A 256 -24.61 -6.63 -8.26
CA GLY A 256 -23.59 -6.96 -7.27
C GLY A 256 -24.16 -7.47 -5.94
N ALA A 257 -24.68 -8.71 -5.92
CA ALA A 257 -24.80 -9.47 -4.70
C ALA A 257 -23.40 -9.83 -4.20
N ASP A 258 -23.12 -9.63 -2.91
CA ASP A 258 -21.88 -10.03 -2.23
C ASP A 258 -21.54 -11.47 -2.65
N ALA A 259 -20.48 -11.65 -3.44
CA ALA A 259 -20.00 -12.99 -3.75
C ALA A 259 -19.68 -13.71 -2.43
N PRO A 260 -20.08 -14.97 -2.24
CA PRO A 260 -19.82 -15.70 -1.01
C PRO A 260 -18.30 -15.72 -0.74
N ALA A 261 -17.93 -15.34 0.49
CA ALA A 261 -16.54 -15.34 0.93
C ALA A 261 -15.92 -16.73 0.66
N ALA A 262 -14.71 -16.76 0.08
CA ALA A 262 -14.01 -18.03 -0.11
C ALA A 262 -13.85 -18.74 1.26
N PRO A 263 -13.83 -20.07 1.33
CA PRO A 263 -13.68 -20.83 2.59
C PRO A 263 -12.48 -20.40 3.44
N ASP A 264 -11.44 -19.91 2.79
CA ASP A 264 -10.23 -19.34 3.40
C ASP A 264 -10.52 -18.00 4.12
N ASP A 265 -11.40 -17.16 3.57
CA ASP A 265 -11.75 -15.87 4.15
C ASP A 265 -12.49 -16.00 5.49
N ALA A 266 -13.27 -17.03 5.70
CA ALA A 266 -13.98 -17.27 6.96
C ALA A 266 -12.99 -17.64 8.10
N ALA A 267 -12.03 -18.51 7.83
CA ALA A 267 -10.98 -18.88 8.78
C ALA A 267 -10.10 -17.67 9.13
N ARG A 268 -9.69 -16.90 8.14
CA ARG A 268 -8.91 -15.67 8.29
C ARG A 268 -9.68 -14.62 9.11
N THR A 269 -10.97 -14.45 8.84
CA THR A 269 -11.85 -13.53 9.61
C THR A 269 -11.92 -13.94 11.06
N THR A 270 -12.09 -15.23 11.33
CA THR A 270 -12.14 -15.77 12.71
C THR A 270 -10.82 -15.52 13.43
N ALA A 271 -9.68 -15.84 12.79
CA ALA A 271 -8.36 -15.63 13.37
C ALA A 271 -8.08 -14.16 13.66
N LEU A 272 -8.38 -13.26 12.71
CA LEU A 272 -8.20 -11.82 12.87
C LEU A 272 -9.09 -11.26 13.98
N THR A 273 -10.37 -11.67 14.04
CA THR A 273 -11.30 -11.20 15.07
C THR A 273 -10.87 -11.65 16.46
N ALA A 274 -10.44 -12.90 16.62
CA ALA A 274 -9.93 -13.43 17.87
C ALA A 274 -8.66 -12.65 18.32
N PHE A 275 -7.70 -12.48 17.41
CA PHE A 275 -6.50 -11.72 17.67
C PHE A 275 -6.78 -10.27 18.10
N LEU A 276 -7.69 -9.57 17.42
CA LEU A 276 -8.04 -8.20 17.77
C LEU A 276 -8.76 -8.11 19.12
N ALA A 277 -9.62 -9.08 19.45
CA ALA A 277 -10.26 -9.15 20.76
C ALA A 277 -9.23 -9.33 21.89
N GLU A 278 -8.18 -10.15 21.69
CA GLU A 278 -7.07 -10.29 22.64
C GLU A 278 -6.28 -8.97 22.79
N MET A 279 -6.16 -8.20 21.74
CA MET A 279 -5.50 -6.89 21.75
C MET A 279 -6.36 -5.78 22.35
N GLY A 280 -7.63 -6.05 22.68
CA GLY A 280 -8.57 -5.09 23.26
C GLY A 280 -9.08 -4.07 22.24
N TRP A 281 -9.32 -4.56 21.03
CA TRP A 281 -9.95 -3.81 19.93
C TRP A 281 -11.47 -3.78 20.12
#